data_957ab13bd3f48a6036d5633c8679b277
#
_entry.id   957ab13bd3f48a6036d5633c8679b277
#
_cell.length_a   1.000
_cell.length_b   1.000
_cell.length_c   1.000
_cell.angle_alpha   90.00
_cell.angle_beta   90.00
_cell.angle_gamma   90.00
#
_symmetry.space_group_name_H-M   'P 1'
#
loop_
_entity.id
_entity.type
_entity.pdbx_description
1 polymer ?
#
loop_
_entity_poly.entity_id
_entity_poly.type
_entity_poly.pdbx_seq_one_letter_code
_entity_poly.pdbx_strand_id
1 'polypeptide(L)'
;MVDAIDSLSPKVYLMYQAYIHKIPIVSSMGAGAKVDPSFVRIADISKTINCALAKAVRKRLRPLGVSKGIPVVFSTEFADPDAVIEVENETCKRTTTGTVSYMPATFGCFLASHVLRNLI
;
A
#
# COMPACT_ATOMS: atom_id res chain seq x y z
N MET A 1 -1.73 -9.61 -11.79
CA MET A 1 -1.57 -8.15 -11.95
C MET A 1 -0.99 -7.57 -10.67
N VAL A 2 -0.07 -6.64 -10.81
CA VAL A 2 0.53 -5.96 -9.66
C VAL A 2 0.22 -4.46 -9.76
N ASP A 3 -0.33 -3.91 -8.69
CA ASP A 3 -0.59 -2.47 -8.59
C ASP A 3 0.40 -1.83 -7.63
N ALA A 4 1.15 -0.86 -8.11
CA ALA A 4 2.07 -0.07 -7.31
C ALA A 4 1.90 1.42 -7.59
N ILE A 5 0.69 1.81 -7.97
CA ILE A 5 0.37 3.19 -8.32
C ILE A 5 0.30 4.04 -7.06
N ASP A 6 0.89 5.22 -7.10
CA ASP A 6 0.91 6.13 -5.96
C ASP A 6 -0.31 7.05 -5.93
N SER A 7 -0.87 7.37 -7.09
CA SER A 7 -2.03 8.25 -7.18
C SER A 7 -3.31 7.51 -6.85
N LEU A 8 -4.13 8.10 -6.00
CA LEU A 8 -5.30 7.42 -5.44
C LEU A 8 -6.35 7.04 -6.49
N SER A 9 -6.76 7.97 -7.33
CA SER A 9 -7.84 7.70 -8.27
C SER A 9 -7.50 6.62 -9.31
N PRO A 10 -6.33 6.67 -9.99
CA PRO A 10 -5.96 5.59 -10.90
C PRO A 10 -5.81 4.25 -10.19
N LYS A 11 -5.28 4.26 -8.95
CA LYS A 11 -5.10 3.05 -8.15
C LYS A 11 -6.43 2.38 -7.86
N VAL A 12 -7.40 3.15 -7.38
CA VAL A 12 -8.73 2.65 -7.06
C VAL A 12 -9.42 2.11 -8.32
N TYR A 13 -9.29 2.83 -9.44
CA TYR A 13 -9.86 2.39 -10.71
C TYR A 13 -9.28 1.04 -11.14
N LEU A 14 -7.96 0.89 -11.08
CA LEU A 14 -7.31 -0.36 -11.46
C LEU A 14 -7.74 -1.51 -10.55
N MET A 15 -7.77 -1.29 -9.26
CA MET A 15 -8.18 -2.31 -8.29
C MET A 15 -9.63 -2.73 -8.52
N TYR A 16 -10.51 -1.77 -8.77
CA TYR A 16 -11.92 -2.04 -9.03
C TYR A 16 -12.10 -2.83 -10.32
N GLN A 17 -11.42 -2.42 -11.41
CA GLN A 17 -11.52 -3.11 -12.69
C GLN A 17 -11.02 -4.55 -12.58
N ALA A 18 -9.91 -4.77 -11.90
CA ALA A 18 -9.41 -6.12 -11.68
C ALA A 18 -10.41 -6.97 -10.88
N TYR A 19 -11.03 -6.35 -9.87
CA TYR A 19 -11.99 -7.05 -9.04
C TYR A 19 -13.23 -7.51 -9.82
N ILE A 20 -13.83 -6.60 -10.60
CA ILE A 20 -15.06 -6.92 -11.34
C ILE A 20 -14.80 -7.90 -12.49
N HIS A 21 -13.61 -7.87 -13.07
CA HIS A 21 -13.24 -8.80 -14.14
C HIS A 21 -12.59 -10.08 -13.62
N LYS A 22 -12.53 -10.25 -12.32
CA LYS A 22 -11.95 -11.44 -11.66
C LYS A 22 -10.51 -11.69 -12.07
N ILE A 23 -9.74 -10.62 -12.26
CA ILE A 23 -8.31 -10.71 -12.55
C ILE A 23 -7.57 -10.71 -11.21
N PRO A 24 -6.73 -11.74 -10.95
CA PRO A 24 -5.93 -11.74 -9.73
C PRO A 24 -5.05 -10.52 -9.65
N ILE A 25 -5.08 -9.82 -8.51
CA ILE A 25 -4.30 -8.60 -8.31
C ILE A 25 -3.75 -8.58 -6.89
N VAL A 26 -2.51 -8.11 -6.75
CA VAL A 26 -1.94 -7.74 -5.46
C VAL A 26 -1.54 -6.27 -5.55
N SER A 27 -1.83 -5.51 -4.51
CA SER A 27 -1.64 -4.08 -4.52
C SER A 27 -0.67 -3.65 -3.43
N SER A 28 0.21 -2.70 -3.74
CA SER A 28 1.11 -2.10 -2.76
C SER A 28 0.46 -0.86 -2.15
N MET A 29 0.46 -0.81 -0.83
CA MET A 29 0.01 0.38 -0.11
C MET A 29 1.20 1.31 0.12
N GLY A 30 1.02 2.38 0.91
CA GLY A 30 2.04 3.39 1.09
C GLY A 30 3.19 2.96 2.00
N ALA A 31 4.41 3.23 1.57
CA ALA A 31 5.62 2.98 2.35
C ALA A 31 6.15 4.26 3.01
N GLY A 32 5.50 5.39 2.81
CA GLY A 32 5.93 6.67 3.38
C GLY A 32 5.86 6.67 4.89
N ALA A 33 6.84 7.31 5.51
CA ALA A 33 6.95 7.43 6.97
C ALA A 33 7.11 6.09 7.70
N LYS A 34 7.44 5.01 6.98
CA LYS A 34 7.73 3.70 7.57
C LYS A 34 9.23 3.45 7.51
N VAL A 35 9.77 2.87 8.55
CA VAL A 35 11.23 2.63 8.64
C VAL A 35 11.60 1.21 9.03
N ASP A 36 10.66 0.43 9.55
CA ASP A 36 10.94 -0.92 10.04
C ASP A 36 10.32 -1.97 9.11
N PRO A 37 11.14 -2.69 8.34
CA PRO A 37 10.61 -3.68 7.40
C PRO A 37 9.98 -4.90 8.10
N SER A 38 10.24 -5.10 9.38
CA SER A 38 9.64 -6.23 10.10
C SER A 38 8.13 -6.09 10.30
N PHE A 39 7.58 -4.89 10.08
CA PHE A 39 6.14 -4.66 10.18
C PHE A 39 5.42 -4.81 8.85
N VAL A 40 6.13 -5.14 7.77
CA VAL A 40 5.50 -5.32 6.45
C VAL A 40 4.73 -6.64 6.44
N ARG A 41 3.51 -6.60 5.90
CA ARG A 41 2.60 -7.75 5.87
C ARG A 41 1.87 -7.80 4.54
N ILE A 42 1.41 -8.99 4.20
CA ILE A 42 0.46 -9.18 3.11
C ILE A 42 -0.85 -9.65 3.75
N ALA A 43 -1.93 -8.94 3.47
CA ALA A 43 -3.24 -9.30 3.99
C ALA A 43 -4.32 -8.72 3.07
N ASP A 44 -5.56 -9.10 3.31
CA ASP A 44 -6.68 -8.53 2.58
C ASP A 44 -6.81 -7.04 2.88
N ILE A 45 -7.29 -6.26 1.90
CA ILE A 45 -7.46 -4.80 2.06
C ILE A 45 -8.32 -4.46 3.29
N SER A 46 -9.28 -5.32 3.62
CA SER A 46 -10.17 -5.10 4.75
C SER A 46 -9.46 -5.19 6.10
N LYS A 47 -8.27 -5.80 6.14
CA LYS A 47 -7.53 -6.02 7.38
C LYS A 47 -6.34 -5.08 7.56
N THR A 48 -6.24 -4.06 6.73
CA THR A 48 -5.13 -3.10 6.81
C THR A 48 -5.32 -2.14 7.98
N ILE A 49 -4.22 -1.81 8.64
CA ILE A 49 -4.19 -0.86 9.75
C ILE A 49 -2.99 0.08 9.58
N ASN A 50 -3.04 1.23 10.25
CA ASN A 50 -1.94 2.18 10.33
C ASN A 50 -1.38 2.63 8.98
N CYS A 51 -2.22 2.64 7.94
CA CYS A 51 -1.80 3.07 6.62
C CYS A 51 -2.84 4.02 6.04
N ALA A 52 -2.44 5.28 5.85
CA ALA A 52 -3.34 6.31 5.36
C ALA A 52 -3.82 6.02 3.93
N LEU A 53 -2.92 5.54 3.08
CA LEU A 53 -3.29 5.20 1.71
C LEU A 53 -4.29 4.05 1.66
N ALA A 54 -4.07 3.01 2.45
CA ALA A 54 -5.00 1.89 2.52
C ALA A 54 -6.37 2.33 3.01
N LYS A 55 -6.40 3.22 3.99
CA LYS A 55 -7.64 3.77 4.50
C LYS A 55 -8.39 4.53 3.42
N ALA A 56 -7.69 5.36 2.64
CA ALA A 56 -8.29 6.12 1.56
C ALA A 56 -8.80 5.20 0.46
N VAL A 57 -8.04 4.14 0.13
CA VAL A 57 -8.45 3.16 -0.87
C VAL A 57 -9.72 2.44 -0.41
N ARG A 58 -9.77 1.98 0.84
CA ARG A 58 -10.97 1.33 1.38
C ARG A 58 -12.19 2.23 1.29
N LYS A 59 -12.00 3.51 1.64
CA LYS A 59 -13.09 4.48 1.62
C LYS A 59 -13.64 4.69 0.21
N ARG A 60 -12.77 4.67 -0.79
CA ARG A 60 -13.18 4.83 -2.19
C ARG A 60 -13.76 3.58 -2.80
N LEU A 61 -13.31 2.40 -2.39
CA LEU A 61 -13.82 1.13 -2.92
C LEU A 61 -15.18 0.77 -2.36
N ARG A 62 -15.48 1.19 -1.14
CA ARG A 62 -16.73 0.81 -0.48
C ARG A 62 -17.98 1.19 -1.26
N PRO A 63 -18.12 2.43 -1.78
CA PRO A 63 -19.30 2.78 -2.58
C PRO A 63 -19.41 1.98 -3.88
N LEU A 64 -18.31 1.41 -4.35
CA LEU A 64 -18.29 0.59 -5.56
C LEU A 64 -18.64 -0.88 -5.28
N GLY A 65 -18.94 -1.19 -4.03
CA GLY A 65 -19.29 -2.56 -3.65
C GLY A 65 -18.10 -3.45 -3.33
N VAL A 66 -16.91 -2.90 -3.20
CA VAL A 66 -15.70 -3.67 -2.90
C VAL A 66 -15.27 -3.38 -1.48
N SER A 67 -15.42 -4.35 -0.59
CA SER A 67 -15.01 -4.21 0.81
C SER A 67 -13.91 -5.19 1.21
N LYS A 68 -13.69 -6.24 0.43
CA LYS A 68 -12.70 -7.26 0.71
C LYS A 68 -12.37 -8.04 -0.57
N GLY A 69 -11.38 -8.91 -0.50
CA GLY A 69 -11.05 -9.79 -1.63
C GLY A 69 -9.84 -9.35 -2.42
N ILE A 70 -9.13 -8.31 -1.99
CA ILE A 70 -7.93 -7.84 -2.69
C ILE A 70 -6.75 -7.93 -1.72
N PRO A 71 -5.76 -8.82 -1.99
CA PRO A 71 -4.55 -8.86 -1.18
C PRO A 71 -3.69 -7.63 -1.40
N VAL A 72 -3.15 -7.08 -0.32
CA VAL A 72 -2.30 -5.91 -0.39
C VAL A 72 -1.06 -6.09 0.49
N VAL A 73 0.02 -5.40 0.10
CA VAL A 73 1.23 -5.28 0.92
C VAL A 73 1.15 -3.95 1.65
N PHE A 74 1.27 -3.99 2.96
CA PHE A 74 1.20 -2.79 3.78
C PHE A 74 2.08 -2.96 5.01
N SER A 75 2.34 -1.85 5.72
CA SER A 75 3.08 -1.91 6.98
C SER A 75 2.13 -1.62 8.13
N THR A 76 2.23 -2.43 9.18
CA THR A 76 1.48 -2.22 10.42
C THR A 76 2.16 -1.20 11.33
N GLU A 77 3.32 -0.69 10.94
CA GLU A 77 4.06 0.28 11.72
C GLU A 77 3.21 1.53 11.95
N PHE A 78 3.18 1.98 13.21
CA PHE A 78 2.48 3.21 13.54
C PHE A 78 3.38 4.40 13.22
N ALA A 79 2.93 5.27 12.32
CA ALA A 79 3.67 6.46 11.97
C ALA A 79 3.34 7.57 12.97
N ASP A 80 4.37 8.03 13.69
CA ASP A 80 4.20 9.17 14.59
C ASP A 80 3.97 10.42 13.73
N PRO A 81 2.85 11.13 13.92
CA PRO A 81 2.61 12.36 13.15
C PRO A 81 3.70 13.41 13.31
N ASP A 82 4.28 13.51 14.51
CA ASP A 82 5.34 14.47 14.74
C ASP A 82 6.61 14.08 13.98
N ALA A 83 6.93 12.80 13.94
CA ALA A 83 8.07 12.31 13.17
C ALA A 83 7.87 12.53 11.68
N VAL A 84 6.65 12.38 11.19
CA VAL A 84 6.34 12.63 9.78
C VAL A 84 6.58 14.09 9.44
N ILE A 85 6.12 15.00 10.29
CA ILE A 85 6.32 16.42 10.08
C ILE A 85 7.81 16.76 10.10
N GLU A 86 8.55 16.19 11.03
CA GLU A 86 9.98 16.41 11.13
C GLU A 86 10.70 15.94 9.88
N VAL A 87 10.37 14.79 9.38
CA VAL A 87 10.94 14.25 8.15
C VAL A 87 10.65 15.16 6.97
N GLU A 88 9.44 15.64 6.87
CA GLU A 88 9.07 16.56 5.80
C GLU A 88 9.88 17.85 5.86
N ASN A 89 10.12 18.37 7.05
CA ASN A 89 10.89 19.59 7.21
C ASN A 89 12.36 19.40 6.87
N GLU A 90 12.91 18.23 7.17
CA GLU A 90 14.31 17.97 6.93
C GLU A 90 14.62 17.51 5.54
N THR A 91 13.90 16.53 5.09
CA THR A 91 14.31 15.93 3.85
C THR A 91 13.65 16.49 2.76
N CYS A 92 12.85 17.14 3.01
CA CYS A 92 12.67 17.32 2.19
C CYS A 92 11.70 17.89 1.63
N LYS A 93 11.67 18.62 1.81
CA LYS A 93 11.04 19.39 0.83
C LYS A 93 11.04 18.81 -0.53
N ARG A 94 11.85 17.77 -0.70
CA ARG A 94 11.93 17.14 -2.00
C ARG A 94 11.03 15.95 -2.14
N THR A 95 10.66 15.34 -1.03
CA THR A 95 9.74 14.23 -1.08
C THR A 95 8.64 14.53 -0.11
N THR A 96 7.45 14.27 -0.49
CA THR A 96 6.31 14.62 0.33
C THR A 96 6.09 13.70 1.50
N THR A 97 6.66 12.50 1.47
CA THR A 97 6.36 11.48 2.48
C THR A 97 7.56 10.99 3.26
N GLY A 98 8.76 11.48 2.97
CA GLY A 98 9.95 11.04 3.69
C GLY A 98 10.19 9.55 3.60
N THR A 99 10.01 8.96 2.43
CA THR A 99 10.19 7.53 2.24
C THR A 99 11.65 7.13 2.35
N VAL A 100 11.93 6.10 3.14
CA VAL A 100 13.28 5.52 3.27
C VAL A 100 13.48 4.52 2.15
N SER A 101 14.66 4.54 1.53
CA SER A 101 14.90 3.82 0.28
C SER A 101 14.65 2.31 0.32
N TYR A 102 14.96 1.64 1.44
CA TYR A 102 14.77 0.20 1.51
C TYR A 102 13.30 -0.21 1.73
N MET A 103 12.43 0.69 2.16
CA MET A 103 11.03 0.33 2.41
C MET A 103 10.26 0.04 1.11
N PRO A 104 10.32 0.87 0.07
CA PRO A 104 9.70 0.49 -1.19
C PRO A 104 10.27 -0.80 -1.78
N ALA A 105 11.58 -1.01 -1.64
CA ALA A 105 12.21 -2.25 -2.10
C ALA A 105 11.66 -3.46 -1.35
N THR A 106 11.47 -3.35 -0.04
CA THR A 106 10.87 -4.42 0.77
C THR A 106 9.44 -4.71 0.33
N PHE A 107 8.65 -3.68 0.08
CA PHE A 107 7.29 -3.84 -0.43
C PHE A 107 7.31 -4.56 -1.77
N GLY A 108 8.24 -4.19 -2.66
CA GLY A 108 8.39 -4.86 -3.95
C GLY A 108 8.74 -6.32 -3.81
N CYS A 109 9.60 -6.67 -2.87
CA CYS A 109 9.94 -8.07 -2.60
C CYS A 109 8.74 -8.87 -2.11
N PHE A 110 7.92 -8.29 -1.26
CA PHE A 110 6.69 -8.95 -0.79
C PHE A 110 5.71 -9.16 -1.93
N LEU A 111 5.55 -8.15 -2.81
CA LEU A 111 4.72 -8.29 -4.00
C LEU A 111 5.21 -9.43 -4.89
N ALA A 112 6.51 -9.46 -5.17
CA ALA A 112 7.10 -10.49 -6.00
C ALA A 112 6.92 -11.88 -5.39
N SER A 113 7.13 -12.00 -4.09
CA SER A 113 6.92 -13.25 -3.36
C SER A 113 5.49 -13.75 -3.51
N HIS A 114 4.52 -12.85 -3.34
CA HIS A 114 3.11 -13.21 -3.47
C HIS A 114 2.80 -13.71 -4.87
N VAL A 115 3.23 -12.99 -5.89
CA VAL A 115 2.97 -13.36 -7.29
C VAL A 115 3.61 -14.71 -7.61
N LEU A 116 4.88 -14.87 -7.29
CA LEU A 116 5.60 -16.10 -7.63
C LEU A 116 5.03 -17.33 -6.93
N ARG A 117 4.67 -17.19 -5.66
CA ARG A 117 4.09 -18.32 -4.92
C ARG A 117 2.71 -18.71 -5.43
N ASN A 118 1.98 -17.76 -6.00
CA ASN A 118 0.65 -18.04 -6.54
C ASN A 118 0.66 -18.53 -7.99
N LEU A 119 1.81 -18.46 -8.66
CA LEU A 119 1.96 -18.99 -10.02
C LEU A 119 2.41 -20.45 -10.05
N ILE A 120 2.88 -20.97 -8.92
CA ILE A 120 3.37 -22.35 -8.82
C ILE A 120 2.21 -23.33 -8.49
#